data_1f032a2ea1239123142e57ddf7eb4ce9
#
_entry.id   1f032a2ea1239123142e57ddf7eb4ce9
#
_cell.length_a   1.000
_cell.length_b   1.000
_cell.length_c   1.000
_cell.angle_alpha   90.00
_cell.angle_beta   90.00
_cell.angle_gamma   90.00
#
_symmetry.space_group_name_H-M   'P 1'
#
loop_
_entity.id
_entity.type
_entity.pdbx_description
1 polymer ?
#
loop_
_entity_poly.entity_id
_entity_poly.type
_entity_poly.pdbx_seq_one_letter_code
_entity_poly.pdbx_strand_id
1 'polypeptide(L)'
;MSSVGYHEPIEELSDETRDMHRAIVSLMEELEAVDWYNQRINACKDEQLKVILAHNRDEEKEHASMLLEWIRRRASTFSKELKERLFNENPIERE
;
A
#
# COMPACT_ATOMS: atom_id res chain seq x y z
N MET A 1 -10.47 6.68 9.57
CA MET A 1 -10.40 5.31 9.15
C MET A 1 -10.71 5.17 7.68
N SER A 2 -10.00 4.36 7.04
CA SER A 2 -10.20 4.15 5.63
C SER A 2 -11.52 3.47 5.34
N SER A 3 -11.88 3.45 4.08
CA SER A 3 -13.09 2.82 3.61
C SER A 3 -12.88 1.33 3.52
N VAL A 4 -13.12 0.64 4.61
CA VAL A 4 -12.93 -0.79 4.67
C VAL A 4 -14.20 -1.57 4.36
N GLY A 5 -15.29 -0.84 4.13
CA GLY A 5 -16.58 -1.48 3.95
C GLY A 5 -16.76 -2.10 2.58
N TYR A 6 -17.72 -2.99 2.50
CA TYR A 6 -18.15 -3.58 1.24
C TYR A 6 -19.27 -2.72 0.66
N HIS A 7 -19.33 -2.65 -0.67
CA HIS A 7 -20.36 -1.91 -1.38
C HIS A 7 -21.48 -2.83 -1.89
N GLU A 8 -21.33 -4.13 -1.67
CA GLU A 8 -22.33 -5.13 -2.01
C GLU A 8 -22.46 -6.10 -0.86
N PRO A 9 -23.55 -6.86 -0.73
CA PRO A 9 -23.67 -7.86 0.33
C PRO A 9 -22.48 -8.83 0.28
N ILE A 10 -21.85 -9.04 1.42
CA ILE A 10 -20.63 -9.83 1.46
C ILE A 10 -20.86 -11.28 1.00
N GLU A 11 -22.05 -11.82 1.25
CA GLU A 11 -22.37 -13.19 0.87
C GLU A 11 -22.52 -13.36 -0.65
N GLU A 12 -22.57 -12.26 -1.41
CA GLU A 12 -22.63 -12.32 -2.86
C GLU A 12 -21.25 -12.20 -3.50
N LEU A 13 -20.21 -12.03 -2.68
CA LEU A 13 -18.84 -11.86 -3.17
C LEU A 13 -18.10 -13.19 -3.16
N SER A 14 -17.33 -13.43 -4.23
CA SER A 14 -16.48 -14.60 -4.28
C SER A 14 -15.33 -14.51 -3.27
N ASP A 15 -14.71 -15.65 -2.99
CA ASP A 15 -13.54 -15.68 -2.13
C ASP A 15 -12.41 -14.83 -2.69
N GLU A 16 -12.23 -14.87 -4.02
CA GLU A 16 -11.19 -14.07 -4.68
C GLU A 16 -11.43 -12.58 -4.48
N THR A 17 -12.67 -12.12 -4.61
CA THR A 17 -12.99 -10.71 -4.40
C THR A 17 -12.81 -10.31 -2.95
N ARG A 18 -13.18 -11.19 -2.01
CA ARG A 18 -12.98 -10.92 -0.59
C ARG A 18 -11.49 -10.85 -0.25
N ASP A 19 -10.68 -11.73 -0.80
CA ASP A 19 -9.23 -11.70 -0.57
C ASP A 19 -8.60 -10.46 -1.19
N MET A 20 -9.05 -10.09 -2.39
CA MET A 20 -8.55 -8.86 -3.02
C MET A 20 -8.90 -7.64 -2.17
N HIS A 21 -10.10 -7.61 -1.60
CA HIS A 21 -10.51 -6.53 -0.69
C HIS A 21 -9.58 -6.48 0.53
N ARG A 22 -9.31 -7.64 1.13
CA ARG A 22 -8.40 -7.71 2.28
C ARG A 22 -7.02 -7.17 1.93
N ALA A 23 -6.50 -7.54 0.77
CA ALA A 23 -5.19 -7.10 0.34
C ALA A 23 -5.15 -5.60 0.07
N ILE A 24 -6.17 -5.08 -0.63
CA ILE A 24 -6.24 -3.65 -0.96
C ILE A 24 -6.37 -2.81 0.30
N VAL A 25 -7.26 -3.18 1.21
CA VAL A 25 -7.44 -2.45 2.46
C VAL A 25 -6.15 -2.47 3.29
N SER A 26 -5.50 -3.64 3.36
CA SER A 26 -4.23 -3.75 4.09
C SER A 26 -3.17 -2.86 3.48
N LEU A 27 -3.09 -2.81 2.14
CA LEU A 27 -2.14 -1.92 1.47
C LEU A 27 -2.45 -0.46 1.78
N MET A 28 -3.72 -0.08 1.75
CA MET A 28 -4.12 1.28 2.11
C MET A 28 -3.68 1.64 3.52
N GLU A 29 -3.84 0.72 4.46
CA GLU A 29 -3.45 0.94 5.84
C GLU A 29 -1.93 1.09 5.99
N GLU A 30 -1.17 0.30 5.25
CA GLU A 30 0.30 0.42 5.28
C GLU A 30 0.76 1.75 4.70
N LEU A 31 0.15 2.18 3.59
CA LEU A 31 0.50 3.47 2.99
C LEU A 31 0.10 4.63 3.90
N GLU A 32 -1.03 4.52 4.57
CA GLU A 32 -1.46 5.51 5.55
C GLU A 32 -0.46 5.60 6.69
N ALA A 33 0.01 4.45 7.16
CA ALA A 33 1.01 4.41 8.23
C ALA A 33 2.32 5.08 7.79
N VAL A 34 2.76 4.84 6.56
CA VAL A 34 3.97 5.50 6.03
C VAL A 34 3.80 7.01 6.06
N ASP A 35 2.64 7.50 5.62
CA ASP A 35 2.35 8.93 5.61
C ASP A 35 2.38 9.52 7.02
N TRP A 36 1.73 8.86 7.97
CA TRP A 36 1.68 9.32 9.34
C TRP A 36 3.07 9.34 9.98
N TYR A 37 3.88 8.30 9.75
CA TYR A 37 5.24 8.28 10.27
C TYR A 37 6.09 9.39 9.67
N ASN A 38 5.93 9.67 8.37
CA ASN A 38 6.64 10.79 7.74
C ASN A 38 6.34 12.10 8.46
N GLN A 39 5.08 12.34 8.79
CA GLN A 39 4.67 13.54 9.50
C GLN A 39 5.27 13.60 10.90
N ARG A 40 5.21 12.49 11.62
CA ARG A 40 5.75 12.41 12.98
C ARG A 40 7.25 12.65 13.01
N ILE A 41 7.96 12.06 12.06
CA ILE A 41 9.41 12.22 11.96
C ILE A 41 9.76 13.68 11.69
N ASN A 42 9.03 14.31 10.80
CA ASN A 42 9.28 15.69 10.44
C ASN A 42 9.03 16.64 11.61
N ALA A 43 8.02 16.38 12.41
CA ALA A 43 7.64 17.23 13.54
C ALA A 43 8.43 16.93 14.81
N CYS A 44 8.96 15.74 14.97
CA CYS A 44 9.63 15.30 16.19
C CYS A 44 10.98 15.97 16.33
N LYS A 45 11.30 16.41 17.57
CA LYS A 45 12.57 17.05 17.84
C LYS A 45 13.56 16.18 18.61
N ASP A 46 13.12 15.04 19.09
CA ASP A 46 13.97 14.10 19.79
C ASP A 46 14.65 13.19 18.77
N GLU A 47 15.96 13.27 18.68
CA GLU A 47 16.70 12.54 17.63
C GLU A 47 16.63 11.03 17.80
N GLN A 48 16.61 10.56 19.02
CA GLN A 48 16.51 9.11 19.26
C GLN A 48 15.14 8.58 18.85
N LEU A 49 14.09 9.33 19.17
CA LEU A 49 12.75 8.94 18.77
C LEU A 49 12.58 8.97 17.26
N LYS A 50 13.17 9.97 16.59
CA LYS A 50 13.14 10.04 15.13
C LYS A 50 13.70 8.77 14.48
N VAL A 51 14.78 8.24 15.02
CA VAL A 51 15.40 7.02 14.49
C VAL A 51 14.43 5.85 14.60
N ILE A 52 13.75 5.72 15.73
CA ILE A 52 12.77 4.66 15.94
C ILE A 52 11.60 4.80 14.96
N LEU A 53 11.10 6.02 14.83
CA LEU A 53 9.97 6.28 13.93
C LEU A 53 10.34 5.99 12.48
N ALA A 54 11.55 6.36 12.06
CA ALA A 54 12.03 6.09 10.71
C ALA A 54 12.17 4.59 10.45
N HIS A 55 12.64 3.84 11.43
CA HIS A 55 12.74 2.39 11.33
C HIS A 55 11.35 1.78 11.13
N ASN A 56 10.38 2.21 11.92
CA ASN A 56 9.02 1.70 11.82
C ASN A 56 8.40 2.04 10.48
N ARG A 57 8.62 3.28 9.99
CA ARG A 57 8.14 3.69 8.68
C ARG A 57 8.67 2.78 7.57
N ASP A 58 9.97 2.48 7.63
CA ASP A 58 10.59 1.68 6.58
C ASP A 58 10.08 0.24 6.61
N GLU A 59 9.74 -0.28 7.78
CA GLU A 59 9.09 -1.59 7.87
C GLU A 59 7.69 -1.57 7.24
N GLU A 60 6.96 -0.47 7.39
CA GLU A 60 5.66 -0.35 6.74
C GLU A 60 5.79 -0.35 5.22
N LYS A 61 6.89 0.23 4.69
CA LYS A 61 7.16 0.19 3.25
C LYS A 61 7.39 -1.24 2.77
N GLU A 62 8.06 -2.04 3.56
CA GLU A 62 8.25 -3.45 3.22
C GLU A 62 6.92 -4.19 3.20
N HIS A 63 6.07 -3.95 4.21
CA HIS A 63 4.74 -4.56 4.27
C HIS A 63 3.90 -4.18 3.06
N ALA A 64 3.91 -2.90 2.70
CA ALA A 64 3.18 -2.40 1.54
C ALA A 64 3.66 -3.09 0.26
N SER A 65 4.96 -3.28 0.13
CA SER A 65 5.55 -3.89 -1.06
C SER A 65 5.11 -5.35 -1.22
N MET A 66 5.02 -6.08 -0.13
CA MET A 66 4.55 -7.47 -0.17
C MET A 66 3.10 -7.56 -0.62
N LEU A 67 2.26 -6.66 -0.10
CA LEU A 67 0.85 -6.63 -0.48
C LEU A 67 0.67 -6.24 -1.95
N LEU A 68 1.44 -5.25 -2.40
CA LEU A 68 1.37 -4.82 -3.79
C LEU A 68 1.77 -5.96 -4.74
N GLU A 69 2.81 -6.71 -4.38
CA GLU A 69 3.23 -7.84 -5.21
C GLU A 69 2.18 -8.95 -5.23
N TRP A 70 1.54 -9.22 -4.08
CA TRP A 70 0.45 -10.19 -4.04
C TRP A 70 -0.69 -9.78 -4.97
N ILE A 71 -1.07 -8.50 -4.93
CA ILE A 71 -2.12 -7.95 -5.79
C ILE A 71 -1.71 -8.08 -7.25
N ARG A 72 -0.48 -7.71 -7.57
CA ARG A 72 0.04 -7.77 -8.93
C ARG A 72 -0.08 -9.18 -9.52
N ARG A 73 0.22 -10.19 -8.72
CA ARG A 73 0.19 -11.57 -9.21
C ARG A 73 -1.21 -12.07 -9.52
N ARG A 74 -2.23 -11.42 -8.98
CA ARG A 74 -3.63 -11.85 -9.14
C ARG A 74 -4.47 -10.90 -9.99
N ALA A 75 -3.91 -9.77 -10.40
CA ALA A 75 -4.63 -8.79 -11.21
C ALA A 75 -3.83 -8.50 -12.46
N SER A 76 -4.13 -9.21 -13.55
CA SER A 76 -3.32 -9.15 -14.77
C SER A 76 -3.21 -7.76 -15.36
N THR A 77 -4.29 -6.99 -15.37
CA THR A 77 -4.27 -5.62 -15.90
C THR A 77 -3.40 -4.73 -15.02
N PHE A 78 -3.51 -4.87 -13.71
CA PHE A 78 -2.70 -4.10 -12.79
C PHE A 78 -1.21 -4.46 -12.96
N SER A 79 -0.93 -5.76 -13.12
CA SER A 79 0.43 -6.23 -13.39
C SER A 79 1.01 -5.58 -14.64
N LYS A 80 0.20 -5.51 -15.71
CA LYS A 80 0.64 -4.88 -16.97
C LYS A 80 0.97 -3.41 -16.75
N GLU A 81 0.10 -2.67 -16.08
CA GLU A 81 0.31 -1.25 -15.83
C GLU A 81 1.55 -1.00 -14.98
N LEU A 82 1.76 -1.82 -13.96
CA LEU A 82 2.94 -1.68 -13.11
C LEU A 82 4.22 -1.94 -13.89
N LYS A 83 4.23 -2.96 -14.75
CA LYS A 83 5.41 -3.27 -15.56
C LYS A 83 5.75 -2.14 -16.52
N GLU A 84 4.76 -1.43 -17.03
CA GLU A 84 4.99 -0.32 -17.94
C GLU A 84 5.48 0.93 -17.22
N ARG A 85 5.13 1.10 -15.97
CA ARG A 85 5.41 2.34 -15.22
C ARG A 85 6.61 2.25 -14.30
N LEU A 86 6.90 1.07 -13.73
CA LEU A 86 7.90 0.95 -12.68
C LEU A 86 9.29 0.65 -13.22
N PHE A 87 10.29 1.11 -12.47
CA PHE A 87 11.70 0.76 -12.68
C PHE A 87 12.24 1.18 -14.04
N ASN A 88 11.80 2.32 -14.57
CA ASN A 88 12.35 2.90 -15.78
C ASN A 88 12.28 4.42 -15.70
N GLU A 89 12.90 5.10 -16.68
CA GLU A 89 12.99 6.56 -16.68
C GLU A 89 12.02 7.20 -17.66
N ASN A 90 11.09 6.44 -18.20
CA ASN A 90 10.09 6.97 -19.14
C ASN A 90 9.10 7.89 -18.41
N PRO A 91 8.43 8.79 -19.14
CA PRO A 91 7.41 9.63 -18.50
C PRO A 91 6.34 8.76 -17.84
N ILE A 92 5.96 9.13 -16.62
CA ILE A 92 5.02 8.33 -15.84
C ILE A 92 3.63 8.30 -16.50
N GLU A 93 3.20 9.46 -17.02
CA GLU A 93 1.86 9.62 -17.59
C GLU A 93 1.73 9.17 -19.04
N ARG A 94 2.75 8.56 -19.61
CA ARG A 94 2.69 8.12 -21.00
C ARG A 94 1.62 7.07 -21.23
N GLU A 95 1.11 7.04 -22.41
CA GLU A 95 0.13 6.05 -22.84
C GLU A 95 0.80 4.78 -23.34
#